data_a46a540a289740200984cbcfafce5524
#
_entry.id   a46a540a289740200984cbcfafce5524
#
_cell.length_a   1.000
_cell.length_b   1.000
_cell.length_c   1.000
_cell.angle_alpha   90.00
_cell.angle_beta   90.00
_cell.angle_gamma   90.00
#
_symmetry.space_group_name_H-M   'P 1'
#
loop_
_entity.id
_entity.type
_entity.pdbx_description
1 polymer ?
#
loop_
_entity_poly.entity_id
_entity_poly.type
_entity_poly.pdbx_seq_one_letter_code
_entity_poly.pdbx_strand_id
1 'polypeptide(L)'
;MKVEKFKSSNLSKFINVFLLFVLLSSAISAQNVGFGSIATDNSEPMQFSSERLILNQEDNLAELFDKVKIIQGNSVLSAEYIKAIFSENGNKLEKIFAEYNVELKSDGDIVRAENAIYSLKDNAISLVGNAHLIQGSNKILADKIFIDTETGIIKFSGSVKTTISPSTN
;
A
#
# COMPACT_ATOMS: atom_id res chain seq x y z
N MET A 1 22.37 -19.20 72.08
CA MET A 1 22.10 -19.37 70.63
C MET A 1 21.73 -17.99 70.08
N LYS A 2 22.68 -17.28 69.44
CA LYS A 2 22.49 -15.92 68.95
C LYS A 2 21.97 -16.00 67.53
N VAL A 3 20.80 -15.42 67.34
CA VAL A 3 20.20 -15.27 65.98
C VAL A 3 20.67 -13.93 65.43
N GLU A 4 21.52 -13.94 64.43
CA GLU A 4 21.93 -12.74 63.74
C GLU A 4 20.82 -12.20 62.82
N LYS A 5 20.41 -10.95 63.03
CA LYS A 5 19.50 -10.22 62.17
C LYS A 5 20.21 -9.85 60.86
N PHE A 6 19.76 -10.44 59.76
CA PHE A 6 20.22 -10.09 58.44
C PHE A 6 19.65 -8.69 58.08
N LYS A 7 20.55 -7.74 57.83
CA LYS A 7 20.29 -6.35 57.59
C LYS A 7 19.78 -6.12 56.16
N SER A 8 18.49 -5.88 56.01
CA SER A 8 17.75 -5.76 54.73
C SER A 8 17.92 -4.39 54.04
N SER A 9 19.09 -3.76 54.05
CA SER A 9 19.23 -2.39 53.54
C SER A 9 19.75 -2.28 52.08
N ASN A 10 20.18 -3.37 51.47
CA ASN A 10 20.77 -3.34 50.11
C ASN A 10 19.81 -3.83 49.01
N LEU A 11 18.73 -4.48 49.33
CA LEU A 11 17.79 -5.01 48.37
C LEU A 11 16.92 -3.89 47.72
N SER A 12 16.60 -2.83 48.46
CA SER A 12 15.78 -1.71 47.95
C SER A 12 16.52 -0.84 46.92
N LYS A 13 17.86 -0.76 46.99
CA LYS A 13 18.68 0.02 46.06
C LYS A 13 18.83 -0.67 44.69
N PHE A 14 18.84 -2.00 44.65
CA PHE A 14 18.88 -2.75 43.38
C PHE A 14 17.55 -2.73 42.66
N ILE A 15 16.43 -2.70 43.37
CA ILE A 15 15.10 -2.64 42.77
C ILE A 15 14.86 -1.28 42.10
N ASN A 16 15.32 -0.16 42.71
CA ASN A 16 15.17 1.16 42.11
C ASN A 16 16.05 1.41 40.89
N VAL A 17 17.22 0.78 40.79
CA VAL A 17 18.10 0.91 39.60
C VAL A 17 17.55 0.06 38.44
N PHE A 18 16.94 -1.09 38.72
CA PHE A 18 16.33 -1.93 37.68
C PHE A 18 15.01 -1.32 37.14
N LEU A 19 14.23 -0.66 37.99
CA LEU A 19 12.98 0.01 37.58
C LEU A 19 13.22 1.26 36.73
N LEU A 20 14.37 1.92 36.86
CA LEU A 20 14.73 3.10 36.08
C LEU A 20 15.23 2.76 34.67
N PHE A 21 15.65 1.51 34.42
CA PHE A 21 16.16 1.09 33.12
C PHE A 21 15.04 0.57 32.18
N VAL A 22 13.84 0.30 32.70
CA VAL A 22 12.68 -0.19 31.92
C VAL A 22 11.87 0.97 31.29
N LEU A 23 12.10 2.23 31.68
CA LEU A 23 11.32 3.38 31.18
C LEU A 23 11.97 4.12 30.00
N LEU A 24 13.08 3.64 29.43
CA LEU A 24 13.68 4.19 28.20
C LEU A 24 13.52 3.26 26.98
N SER A 25 12.44 2.52 26.90
CA SER A 25 11.97 2.03 25.60
C SER A 25 11.26 3.17 24.89
N SER A 26 12.02 4.14 24.39
CA SER A 26 11.58 5.02 23.32
C SER A 26 11.17 4.09 22.17
N ALA A 27 9.86 4.00 21.92
CA ALA A 27 9.35 3.46 20.69
C ALA A 27 9.98 4.28 19.55
N ILE A 28 11.01 3.74 18.94
CA ILE A 28 11.49 4.21 17.66
C ILE A 28 10.36 3.84 16.72
N SER A 29 9.45 4.78 16.48
CA SER A 29 8.58 4.74 15.33
C SER A 29 9.53 4.75 14.14
N ALA A 30 9.79 3.59 13.55
CA ALA A 30 10.40 3.52 12.24
C ALA A 30 9.45 4.29 11.32
N GLN A 31 9.80 5.54 11.02
CA GLN A 31 9.18 6.25 9.93
C GLN A 31 9.58 5.45 8.68
N ASN A 32 8.62 4.72 8.14
CA ASN A 32 8.74 4.14 6.82
C ASN A 32 8.88 5.31 5.83
N VAL A 33 10.11 5.76 5.63
CA VAL A 33 10.49 6.65 4.53
C VAL A 33 10.64 5.72 3.31
N GLY A 34 9.56 5.18 2.83
CA GLY A 34 9.57 4.23 1.74
C GLY A 34 8.33 4.38 0.89
N PHE A 35 8.47 4.17 -0.38
CA PHE A 35 7.43 4.08 -1.41
C PHE A 35 6.33 3.02 -1.11
N GLY A 36 6.23 2.51 0.12
CA GLY A 36 5.47 1.33 0.51
C GLY A 36 4.00 1.55 0.87
N SER A 37 3.49 2.80 0.86
CA SER A 37 2.09 3.06 1.21
C SER A 37 1.07 2.70 0.12
N ILE A 38 1.56 2.30 -1.07
CA ILE A 38 0.69 1.76 -2.13
C ILE A 38 0.34 0.27 -1.88
N ALA A 39 0.88 -0.33 -0.81
CA ALA A 39 0.45 -1.65 -0.37
C ALA A 39 -1.01 -1.56 0.09
N THR A 40 -1.90 -2.13 -0.68
CA THR A 40 -3.32 -2.19 -0.35
C THR A 40 -3.50 -3.01 0.91
N ASP A 41 -4.15 -2.44 1.93
CA ASP A 41 -4.65 -3.24 3.06
C ASP A 41 -5.78 -4.14 2.55
N ASN A 42 -5.44 -5.38 2.22
CA ASN A 42 -6.37 -6.38 1.68
C ASN A 42 -7.44 -6.82 2.69
N SER A 43 -7.41 -6.31 3.94
CA SER A 43 -8.41 -6.62 4.97
C SER A 43 -9.68 -5.79 4.82
N GLU A 44 -9.60 -4.61 4.18
CA GLU A 44 -10.74 -3.72 4.00
C GLU A 44 -11.62 -4.14 2.81
N PRO A 45 -12.95 -3.94 2.90
CA PRO A 45 -13.85 -4.26 1.81
C PRO A 45 -13.57 -3.36 0.59
N MET A 46 -13.56 -3.97 -0.60
CA MET A 46 -13.40 -3.25 -1.85
C MET A 46 -14.77 -2.75 -2.36
N GLN A 47 -14.88 -1.44 -2.60
CA GLN A 47 -16.08 -0.79 -3.09
C GLN A 47 -15.89 -0.37 -4.54
N PHE A 48 -16.87 -0.64 -5.39
CA PHE A 48 -16.89 -0.31 -6.82
C PHE A 48 -17.98 0.71 -7.12
N SER A 49 -17.68 1.71 -7.95
CA SER A 49 -18.64 2.67 -8.49
C SER A 49 -18.35 2.99 -9.95
N SER A 50 -19.40 3.19 -10.74
CA SER A 50 -19.35 3.55 -12.17
C SER A 50 -20.69 4.10 -12.63
N GLU A 51 -20.76 4.68 -13.83
CA GLU A 51 -22.05 5.06 -14.43
C GLU A 51 -22.79 3.86 -15.05
N ARG A 52 -22.05 2.82 -15.46
CA ARG A 52 -22.61 1.60 -16.02
C ARG A 52 -21.84 0.37 -15.56
N LEU A 53 -22.56 -0.70 -15.21
CA LEU A 53 -22.03 -2.01 -14.83
C LEU A 53 -22.70 -3.10 -15.67
N ILE A 54 -21.87 -4.01 -16.20
CA ILE A 54 -22.32 -5.25 -16.85
C ILE A 54 -21.74 -6.41 -16.05
N LEU A 55 -22.61 -7.34 -15.63
CA LEU A 55 -22.21 -8.59 -14.97
C LEU A 55 -22.39 -9.75 -15.95
N ASN A 56 -21.32 -10.48 -16.21
CA ASN A 56 -21.37 -11.72 -16.96
C ASN A 56 -21.07 -12.88 -16.01
N GLN A 57 -22.12 -13.61 -15.64
CA GLN A 57 -22.01 -14.72 -14.71
C GLN A 57 -21.40 -15.98 -15.35
N GLU A 58 -21.54 -16.16 -16.66
CA GLU A 58 -20.96 -17.31 -17.38
C GLU A 58 -19.43 -17.21 -17.41
N ASP A 59 -18.91 -16.01 -17.64
CA ASP A 59 -17.46 -15.75 -17.69
C ASP A 59 -16.87 -15.31 -16.37
N ASN A 60 -17.67 -15.21 -15.30
CA ASN A 60 -17.26 -14.72 -13.98
C ASN A 60 -16.55 -13.36 -14.03
N LEU A 61 -17.11 -12.41 -14.78
CA LEU A 61 -16.54 -11.08 -14.91
C LEU A 61 -17.55 -9.95 -14.68
N ALA A 62 -17.03 -8.82 -14.27
CA ALA A 62 -17.76 -7.54 -14.20
C ALA A 62 -17.02 -6.50 -15.04
N GLU A 63 -17.76 -5.75 -15.84
CA GLU A 63 -17.26 -4.64 -16.63
C GLU A 63 -17.92 -3.33 -16.16
N LEU A 64 -17.09 -2.36 -15.81
CA LEU A 64 -17.49 -1.06 -15.31
C LEU A 64 -17.05 0.01 -16.31
N PHE A 65 -17.91 0.95 -16.60
CA PHE A 65 -17.70 1.98 -17.61
C PHE A 65 -18.01 3.35 -17.03
N ASP A 66 -17.26 4.31 -17.48
CA ASP A 66 -17.40 5.74 -17.24
C ASP A 66 -17.27 6.15 -15.75
N LYS A 67 -16.26 6.96 -15.48
CA LYS A 67 -15.92 7.48 -14.13
C LYS A 67 -15.77 6.38 -13.08
N VAL A 68 -15.15 5.28 -13.47
CA VAL A 68 -15.01 4.12 -12.59
C VAL A 68 -14.08 4.45 -11.42
N LYS A 69 -14.48 4.02 -10.22
CA LYS A 69 -13.66 4.08 -9.01
C LYS A 69 -13.75 2.77 -8.24
N ILE A 70 -12.61 2.31 -7.76
CA ILE A 70 -12.48 1.24 -6.78
C ILE A 70 -11.82 1.82 -5.55
N ILE A 71 -12.43 1.64 -4.38
CA ILE A 71 -11.95 2.13 -3.10
C ILE A 71 -11.68 0.94 -2.19
N GLN A 72 -10.49 0.89 -1.58
CA GLN A 72 -10.14 -0.07 -0.56
C GLN A 72 -9.25 0.62 0.48
N GLY A 73 -9.73 0.77 1.71
CA GLY A 73 -9.05 1.55 2.74
C GLY A 73 -8.75 2.98 2.26
N ASN A 74 -7.48 3.38 2.34
CA ASN A 74 -7.00 4.69 1.88
C ASN A 74 -6.65 4.73 0.38
N SER A 75 -6.80 3.60 -0.32
CA SER A 75 -6.44 3.49 -1.73
C SER A 75 -7.65 3.71 -2.64
N VAL A 76 -7.45 4.47 -3.71
CA VAL A 76 -8.46 4.75 -4.73
C VAL A 76 -7.86 4.51 -6.11
N LEU A 77 -8.39 3.53 -6.84
CA LEU A 77 -8.11 3.33 -8.26
C LEU A 77 -9.24 3.97 -9.09
N SER A 78 -8.89 4.81 -10.04
CA SER A 78 -9.82 5.44 -10.98
C SER A 78 -9.41 5.16 -12.42
N ALA A 79 -10.39 4.96 -13.31
CA ALA A 79 -10.20 4.77 -14.76
C ALA A 79 -11.52 5.05 -15.51
N GLU A 80 -11.47 5.08 -16.84
CA GLU A 80 -12.69 5.17 -17.66
C GLU A 80 -13.34 3.79 -17.85
N TYR A 81 -12.53 2.72 -17.86
CA TYR A 81 -12.99 1.34 -17.99
C TYR A 81 -12.25 0.44 -17.02
N ILE A 82 -13.00 -0.44 -16.36
CA ILE A 82 -12.43 -1.50 -15.52
C ILE A 82 -13.13 -2.83 -15.81
N LYS A 83 -12.32 -3.88 -16.00
CA LYS A 83 -12.77 -5.26 -16.03
C LYS A 83 -12.25 -6.01 -14.82
N ALA A 84 -13.16 -6.55 -14.01
CA ALA A 84 -12.86 -7.36 -12.85
C ALA A 84 -13.15 -8.83 -13.16
N ILE A 85 -12.18 -9.71 -12.91
CA ILE A 85 -12.28 -11.15 -13.12
C ILE A 85 -12.32 -11.84 -11.78
N PHE A 86 -13.33 -12.70 -11.60
CA PHE A 86 -13.54 -13.50 -10.40
C PHE A 86 -13.12 -14.96 -10.65
N SER A 87 -12.89 -15.69 -9.56
CA SER A 87 -12.63 -17.12 -9.59
C SER A 87 -13.80 -17.89 -10.19
N GLU A 88 -13.57 -19.13 -10.64
CA GLU A 88 -14.59 -19.99 -11.25
C GLU A 88 -15.87 -20.13 -10.42
N ASN A 89 -15.77 -20.12 -9.09
CA ASN A 89 -16.93 -20.15 -8.20
C ASN A 89 -17.55 -18.75 -7.93
N GLY A 90 -17.05 -17.68 -8.55
CA GLY A 90 -17.53 -16.31 -8.43
C GLY A 90 -17.27 -15.63 -7.06
N ASN A 91 -16.60 -16.30 -6.13
CA ASN A 91 -16.52 -15.85 -4.74
C ASN A 91 -15.28 -15.00 -4.44
N LYS A 92 -14.28 -14.98 -5.32
CA LYS A 92 -13.01 -14.29 -5.09
C LYS A 92 -12.61 -13.47 -6.31
N LEU A 93 -12.31 -12.21 -6.10
CA LEU A 93 -11.70 -11.35 -7.11
C LEU A 93 -10.25 -11.79 -7.33
N GLU A 94 -9.86 -12.04 -8.57
CA GLU A 94 -8.52 -12.51 -8.93
C GLU A 94 -7.70 -11.45 -9.65
N LYS A 95 -8.35 -10.68 -10.55
CA LYS A 95 -7.65 -9.71 -11.37
C LYS A 95 -8.53 -8.52 -11.73
N ILE A 96 -7.90 -7.35 -11.80
CA ILE A 96 -8.51 -6.11 -12.28
C ILE A 96 -7.67 -5.60 -13.45
N PHE A 97 -8.32 -5.29 -14.56
CA PHE A 97 -7.76 -4.51 -15.67
C PHE A 97 -8.38 -3.13 -15.65
N ALA A 98 -7.57 -2.10 -15.64
CA ALA A 98 -8.00 -0.71 -15.72
C ALA A 98 -7.41 -0.06 -16.96
N GLU A 99 -8.21 0.65 -17.73
CA GLU A 99 -7.82 1.25 -19.00
C GLU A 99 -8.31 2.69 -19.08
N TYR A 100 -7.54 3.51 -19.77
CA TYR A 100 -7.77 4.91 -20.02
C TYR A 100 -7.79 5.80 -18.78
N ASN A 101 -6.83 6.72 -18.71
CA ASN A 101 -6.69 7.69 -17.61
C ASN A 101 -6.59 7.03 -16.23
N VAL A 102 -5.81 5.95 -16.13
CA VAL A 102 -5.64 5.23 -14.87
C VAL A 102 -4.91 6.10 -13.84
N GLU A 103 -5.51 6.25 -12.66
CA GLU A 103 -4.92 6.91 -11.51
C GLU A 103 -5.13 6.05 -10.26
N LEU A 104 -4.02 5.73 -9.59
CA LEU A 104 -4.01 5.08 -8.29
C LEU A 104 -3.49 6.08 -7.25
N LYS A 105 -4.30 6.36 -6.23
CA LYS A 105 -3.94 7.19 -5.06
C LYS A 105 -3.88 6.33 -3.83
N SER A 106 -2.87 6.52 -3.00
CA SER A 106 -2.74 5.89 -1.69
C SER A 106 -1.86 6.75 -0.79
N ASP A 107 -2.36 7.11 0.39
CA ASP A 107 -1.62 7.85 1.43
C ASP A 107 -0.85 9.10 0.95
N GLY A 108 -1.42 9.81 -0.03
CA GLY A 108 -0.81 11.03 -0.61
C GLY A 108 0.07 10.79 -1.82
N ASP A 109 0.41 9.55 -2.13
CA ASP A 109 1.11 9.16 -3.36
C ASP A 109 0.13 9.01 -4.51
N ILE A 110 0.56 9.36 -5.72
CA ILE A 110 -0.25 9.25 -6.93
C ILE A 110 0.56 8.54 -8.00
N VAL A 111 -0.01 7.45 -8.54
CA VAL A 111 0.51 6.79 -9.74
C VAL A 111 -0.47 6.98 -10.87
N ARG A 112 0.01 7.35 -12.06
CA ARG A 112 -0.79 7.49 -13.27
C ARG A 112 -0.20 6.66 -14.40
N ALA A 113 -1.06 6.12 -15.25
CA ALA A 113 -0.67 5.40 -16.46
C ALA A 113 -1.83 5.37 -17.47
N GLU A 114 -1.59 4.84 -18.65
CA GLU A 114 -2.65 4.58 -19.63
C GLU A 114 -3.46 3.33 -19.25
N ASN A 115 -2.75 2.30 -18.77
CA ASN A 115 -3.34 1.02 -18.40
C ASN A 115 -2.72 0.48 -17.11
N ALA A 116 -3.50 -0.29 -16.35
CA ALA A 116 -3.02 -1.03 -15.19
C ALA A 116 -3.64 -2.43 -15.12
N ILE A 117 -2.87 -3.36 -14.58
CA ILE A 117 -3.32 -4.70 -14.22
C ILE A 117 -2.97 -4.93 -12.75
N TYR A 118 -3.97 -5.20 -11.94
CA TYR A 118 -3.79 -5.67 -10.58
C TYR A 118 -4.10 -7.16 -10.51
N SER A 119 -3.11 -7.97 -10.22
CA SER A 119 -3.26 -9.40 -9.94
C SER A 119 -3.27 -9.60 -8.42
N LEU A 120 -4.43 -9.91 -7.87
CA LEU A 120 -4.57 -10.16 -6.43
C LEU A 120 -3.89 -11.47 -6.03
N LYS A 121 -3.89 -12.46 -6.94
CA LYS A 121 -3.21 -13.74 -6.73
C LYS A 121 -1.69 -13.58 -6.60
N ASP A 122 -1.12 -12.68 -7.39
CA ASP A 122 0.34 -12.48 -7.45
C ASP A 122 0.80 -11.31 -6.56
N ASN A 123 -0.11 -10.66 -5.84
CA ASN A 123 0.14 -9.45 -5.05
C ASN A 123 0.90 -8.38 -5.86
N ALA A 124 0.48 -8.14 -7.10
CA ALA A 124 1.23 -7.33 -8.04
C ALA A 124 0.35 -6.36 -8.83
N ILE A 125 0.80 -5.10 -8.94
CA ILE A 125 0.22 -4.11 -9.84
C ILE A 125 1.25 -3.77 -10.93
N SER A 126 0.82 -3.82 -12.20
CA SER A 126 1.61 -3.43 -13.36
C SER A 126 0.92 -2.26 -14.05
N LEU A 127 1.61 -1.12 -14.15
CA LEU A 127 1.10 0.08 -14.84
C LEU A 127 1.96 0.34 -16.06
N VAL A 128 1.36 0.59 -17.22
CA VAL A 128 2.05 0.79 -18.49
C VAL A 128 1.48 1.97 -19.28
N GLY A 129 2.33 2.61 -20.08
CA GLY A 129 1.99 3.76 -20.91
C GLY A 129 2.07 5.06 -20.12
N ASN A 130 3.08 5.90 -20.42
CA ASN A 130 3.34 7.18 -19.75
C ASN A 130 3.23 7.10 -18.23
N ALA A 131 3.77 6.02 -17.66
CA ALA A 131 3.61 5.74 -16.25
C ALA A 131 4.45 6.70 -15.40
N HIS A 132 3.85 7.28 -14.35
CA HIS A 132 4.57 8.13 -13.44
C HIS A 132 4.05 8.06 -12.01
N LEU A 133 5.02 8.12 -11.07
CA LEU A 133 4.76 8.25 -9.65
C LEU A 133 5.03 9.69 -9.21
N ILE A 134 4.13 10.24 -8.41
CA ILE A 134 4.22 11.55 -7.77
C ILE A 134 4.14 11.36 -6.26
N GLN A 135 5.15 11.86 -5.54
CA GLN A 135 5.23 11.85 -4.08
C GLN A 135 5.61 13.25 -3.59
N GLY A 136 4.64 13.98 -3.08
CA GLY A 136 4.82 15.39 -2.76
C GLY A 136 5.31 16.17 -3.99
N SER A 137 6.53 16.74 -3.92
CA SER A 137 7.19 17.46 -5.02
C SER A 137 8.08 16.58 -5.91
N ASN A 138 8.26 15.31 -5.58
CA ASN A 138 9.09 14.38 -6.34
C ASN A 138 8.28 13.68 -7.43
N LYS A 139 8.92 13.41 -8.57
CA LYS A 139 8.30 12.75 -9.71
C LYS A 139 9.24 11.75 -10.36
N ILE A 140 8.75 10.55 -10.66
CA ILE A 140 9.43 9.53 -11.45
C ILE A 140 8.56 9.20 -12.65
N LEU A 141 9.13 9.27 -13.85
CA LEU A 141 8.49 8.83 -15.10
C LEU A 141 9.17 7.56 -15.58
N ALA A 142 8.40 6.67 -16.21
CA ALA A 142 8.88 5.43 -16.82
C ALA A 142 7.89 4.94 -17.87
N ASP A 143 8.30 4.00 -18.71
CA ASP A 143 7.37 3.34 -19.62
C ASP A 143 6.48 2.33 -18.86
N LYS A 144 7.03 1.76 -17.76
CA LYS A 144 6.35 0.79 -16.91
C LYS A 144 6.72 0.98 -15.44
N ILE A 145 5.71 0.85 -14.56
CA ILE A 145 5.86 0.73 -13.10
C ILE A 145 5.31 -0.63 -12.69
N PHE A 146 6.07 -1.36 -11.89
CA PHE A 146 5.64 -2.60 -11.23
C PHE A 146 5.68 -2.41 -9.73
N ILE A 147 4.60 -2.76 -9.05
CA ILE A 147 4.44 -2.65 -7.60
C ILE A 147 4.15 -4.05 -7.07
N ASP A 148 4.99 -4.51 -6.16
CA ASP A 148 4.73 -5.67 -5.33
C ASP A 148 3.98 -5.20 -4.08
N THR A 149 2.70 -5.56 -3.96
CA THR A 149 1.83 -5.05 -2.88
C THR A 149 2.05 -5.78 -1.56
N GLU A 150 2.75 -6.90 -1.55
CA GLU A 150 3.10 -7.63 -0.33
C GLU A 150 4.36 -7.04 0.31
N THR A 151 5.38 -6.75 -0.51
CA THR A 151 6.67 -6.24 -0.03
C THR A 151 6.80 -4.72 -0.10
N GLY A 152 5.91 -4.03 -0.80
CA GLY A 152 5.98 -2.59 -1.07
C GLY A 152 7.09 -2.18 -2.04
N ILE A 153 7.74 -3.15 -2.73
CA ILE A 153 8.81 -2.85 -3.69
C ILE A 153 8.22 -2.30 -4.98
N ILE A 154 8.71 -1.13 -5.42
CA ILE A 154 8.34 -0.51 -6.68
C ILE A 154 9.52 -0.55 -7.65
N LYS A 155 9.29 -1.06 -8.86
CA LYS A 155 10.29 -1.15 -9.93
C LYS A 155 9.83 -0.29 -11.12
N PHE A 156 10.74 0.53 -11.63
CA PHE A 156 10.54 1.38 -12.80
C PHE A 156 11.38 0.83 -13.95
N SER A 157 10.82 0.79 -15.16
CA SER A 157 11.54 0.31 -16.34
C SER A 157 11.12 1.06 -17.60
N GLY A 158 12.06 1.17 -18.56
CA GLY A 158 11.95 1.93 -19.79
C GLY A 158 11.98 3.44 -19.56
N SER A 159 12.90 4.13 -20.23
CA SER A 159 12.99 5.61 -20.27
C SER A 159 12.85 6.32 -18.91
N VAL A 160 13.44 5.77 -17.84
CA VAL A 160 13.25 6.27 -16.48
C VAL A 160 13.85 7.67 -16.31
N LYS A 161 13.04 8.63 -15.86
CA LYS A 161 13.43 9.98 -15.52
C LYS A 161 12.94 10.35 -14.12
N THR A 162 13.85 10.81 -13.26
CA THR A 162 13.52 11.17 -11.88
C THR A 162 13.79 12.65 -11.65
N THR A 163 12.83 13.34 -11.03
CA THR A 163 12.96 14.70 -10.52
C THR A 163 12.79 14.67 -9.01
N ILE A 164 13.79 15.16 -8.28
CA ILE A 164 13.76 15.30 -6.82
C ILE A 164 13.86 16.78 -6.51
N SER A 165 12.88 17.31 -5.80
CA SER A 165 12.89 18.70 -5.33
C SER A 165 13.55 18.79 -3.96
N PRO A 166 14.47 19.73 -3.72
CA PRO A 166 15.03 19.95 -2.39
C PRO A 166 13.93 20.28 -1.39
N SER A 167 14.01 19.70 -0.20
CA SER A 167 13.16 20.12 0.92
C SER A 167 13.57 21.55 1.31
N THR A 168 12.71 22.53 1.10
CA THR A 168 12.87 23.85 1.72
C THR A 168 12.45 23.72 3.19
N ASN A 169 13.47 23.69 4.08
CA ASN A 169 13.26 23.88 5.52
C ASN A 169 12.80 25.30 5.79
#